data_89ac9dfd02143660c833b41550f4fac3
#
_entry.id   89ac9dfd02143660c833b41550f4fac3
#
_cell.length_a   1.000
_cell.length_b   1.000
_cell.length_c   1.000
_cell.angle_alpha   90.00
_cell.angle_beta   90.00
_cell.angle_gamma   90.00
#
_symmetry.space_group_name_H-M   'P 1'
#
loop_
_entity.id
_entity.type
_entity.pdbx_description
1 polymer ?
#
loop_
_entity_poly.entity_id
_entity_poly.type
_entity_poly.pdbx_seq_one_letter_code
_entity_poly.pdbx_strand_id
1 'polypeptide(L)'
;MKKIAFLILSTITLLACTGSGMEELRRAEHVLDSNPVETGRILDSINPATLRGKGAALYSMLRTYSDYVTGQDIESDSLARIATDYWGSHRKGYYQSMSWLSLGMAYSRMDKDPEAIYSLLKAKTLMVDTLSAKYALANSLLGRHYSRRGLYDEAVSVYTDSRSLYDRLGECRESSLSYYNIGTAFFGKRDYEKVLTIMTELLSDQCLDDVNRNSCLLYLAHCLNGLYDKEKAAEELNLANAYISNCRTVEAAAPGYAMKGIALYYLGKSDSAFICLEKAHQYSDDLSTKILAVKGLEEVASHMRRYQAAWNAEILNKQYQEEMNERSSQSEITQIRLQHNDEIQAHKLKSKIIRIVLYCILVVIIIGATLIIVNIQRDRRREAYYLAKYDDFIKKQVEEKTNSAGNRLADACDSFRSGIAFNLINDVAMEHRSFKPNERDVVTHDINLYFSSQIASLRDEAGKLGQQDIMLIFCNILGIDQEVTADIMCTSRSNMRSIKSRLKSKISADTFSLYFKE
;
A
#
# COMPACT_ATOMS: atom_id res chain seq x y z
N MET A 1 -19.73 -46.49 16.95
CA MET A 1 -18.79 -46.39 15.81
C MET A 1 -19.45 -45.90 14.52
N LYS A 2 -20.59 -46.48 14.04
CA LYS A 2 -21.24 -46.03 12.78
C LYS A 2 -21.71 -44.53 12.79
N LYS A 3 -22.18 -43.99 13.90
CA LYS A 3 -22.61 -42.57 14.02
C LYS A 3 -21.42 -41.58 14.00
N ILE A 4 -20.25 -41.98 14.53
CA ILE A 4 -19.03 -41.17 14.52
C ILE A 4 -18.41 -41.21 13.11
N ALA A 5 -18.42 -42.36 12.43
CA ALA A 5 -17.97 -42.47 11.04
C ALA A 5 -18.83 -41.62 10.09
N PHE A 6 -20.16 -41.55 10.30
CA PHE A 6 -21.07 -40.73 9.51
C PHE A 6 -20.86 -39.24 9.77
N LEU A 7 -20.56 -38.83 11.02
CA LEU A 7 -20.24 -37.45 11.35
C LEU A 7 -18.87 -37.02 10.74
N ILE A 8 -17.87 -37.89 10.78
CA ILE A 8 -16.55 -37.64 10.17
C ILE A 8 -16.67 -37.61 8.62
N LEU A 9 -17.48 -38.50 8.03
CA LEU A 9 -17.70 -38.49 6.59
C LEU A 9 -18.47 -37.24 6.12
N SER A 10 -19.46 -36.77 6.91
CA SER A 10 -20.21 -35.54 6.61
C SER A 10 -19.35 -34.27 6.81
N THR A 11 -18.40 -34.26 7.75
CA THR A 11 -17.45 -33.15 7.93
C THR A 11 -16.39 -33.14 6.84
N ILE A 12 -15.93 -34.30 6.35
CA ILE A 12 -14.97 -34.40 5.25
C ILE A 12 -15.62 -33.97 3.92
N THR A 13 -16.89 -34.31 3.66
CA THR A 13 -17.60 -33.87 2.46
C THR A 13 -17.91 -32.37 2.49
N LEU A 14 -18.19 -31.78 3.65
CA LEU A 14 -18.36 -30.34 3.81
C LEU A 14 -17.03 -29.56 3.63
N LEU A 15 -15.90 -30.13 4.05
CA LEU A 15 -14.57 -29.54 3.86
C LEU A 15 -14.06 -29.68 2.39
N ALA A 16 -14.42 -30.76 1.70
CA ALA A 16 -14.05 -30.96 0.30
C ALA A 16 -14.80 -29.99 -0.64
N CYS A 17 -16.08 -29.69 -0.37
CA CYS A 17 -16.85 -28.74 -1.17
C CYS A 17 -16.41 -27.27 -0.99
N THR A 18 -15.83 -26.90 0.16
CA THR A 18 -15.33 -25.52 0.38
C THR A 18 -13.96 -25.30 -0.26
N GLY A 19 -13.21 -26.36 -0.57
CA GLY A 19 -11.88 -26.27 -1.20
C GLY A 19 -11.94 -25.97 -2.71
N SER A 20 -12.86 -26.61 -3.45
CA SER A 20 -12.94 -26.49 -4.91
C SER A 20 -13.35 -25.09 -5.35
N GLY A 21 -14.36 -24.49 -4.76
CA GLY A 21 -14.83 -23.16 -5.14
C GLY A 21 -13.81 -22.04 -4.91
N MET A 22 -12.94 -22.17 -3.91
CA MET A 22 -11.87 -21.18 -3.68
C MET A 22 -10.71 -21.29 -4.68
N GLU A 23 -10.45 -22.48 -5.20
CA GLU A 23 -9.45 -22.69 -6.24
C GLU A 23 -9.91 -22.11 -7.57
N GLU A 24 -11.16 -22.35 -7.92
CA GLU A 24 -11.81 -21.78 -9.11
C GLU A 24 -11.87 -20.25 -9.03
N LEU A 25 -12.16 -19.67 -7.87
CA LEU A 25 -12.11 -18.21 -7.66
C LEU A 25 -10.70 -17.63 -7.85
N ARG A 26 -9.66 -18.34 -7.42
CA ARG A 26 -8.27 -17.90 -7.67
C ARG A 26 -7.91 -17.98 -9.16
N ARG A 27 -8.38 -19.01 -9.86
CA ARG A 27 -8.20 -19.09 -11.32
C ARG A 27 -8.91 -17.95 -12.03
N ALA A 28 -10.16 -17.66 -11.65
CA ALA A 28 -10.92 -16.52 -12.17
C ALA A 28 -10.20 -15.20 -11.91
N GLU A 29 -9.67 -15.00 -10.71
CA GLU A 29 -8.88 -13.81 -10.35
C GLU A 29 -7.62 -13.66 -11.20
N HIS A 30 -6.91 -14.77 -11.45
CA HIS A 30 -5.67 -14.76 -12.23
C HIS A 30 -5.88 -14.37 -13.69
N VAL A 31 -7.02 -14.74 -14.28
CA VAL A 31 -7.32 -14.46 -15.70
C VAL A 31 -8.14 -13.19 -15.90
N LEU A 32 -8.55 -12.50 -14.83
CA LEU A 32 -9.45 -11.35 -14.87
C LEU A 32 -8.97 -10.24 -15.81
N ASP A 33 -7.68 -9.90 -15.73
CA ASP A 33 -7.11 -8.79 -16.48
C ASP A 33 -6.83 -9.17 -17.95
N SER A 34 -6.46 -10.42 -18.21
CA SER A 34 -6.13 -10.90 -19.56
C SER A 34 -7.34 -11.38 -20.35
N ASN A 35 -8.33 -11.97 -19.69
CA ASN A 35 -9.51 -12.52 -20.33
C ASN A 35 -10.76 -12.46 -19.44
N PRO A 36 -11.44 -11.29 -19.37
CA PRO A 36 -12.65 -11.12 -18.57
C PRO A 36 -13.79 -12.08 -18.95
N VAL A 37 -13.88 -12.47 -20.24
CA VAL A 37 -14.89 -13.43 -20.72
C VAL A 37 -14.67 -14.80 -20.11
N GLU A 38 -13.41 -15.27 -20.06
CA GLU A 38 -13.07 -16.54 -19.43
C GLU A 38 -13.28 -16.48 -17.91
N THR A 39 -13.00 -15.34 -17.31
CA THR A 39 -13.36 -15.10 -15.89
C THR A 39 -14.85 -15.34 -15.66
N GLY A 40 -15.73 -14.77 -16.49
CA GLY A 40 -17.17 -15.00 -16.43
C GLY A 40 -17.53 -16.48 -16.50
N ARG A 41 -16.96 -17.24 -17.46
CA ARG A 41 -17.19 -18.69 -17.60
C ARG A 41 -16.77 -19.49 -16.37
N ILE A 42 -15.62 -19.17 -15.80
CA ILE A 42 -15.17 -19.84 -14.56
C ILE A 42 -16.16 -19.55 -13.43
N LEU A 43 -16.60 -18.30 -13.30
CA LEU A 43 -17.56 -17.89 -12.27
C LEU A 43 -18.94 -18.54 -12.45
N ASP A 44 -19.37 -18.81 -13.69
CA ASP A 44 -20.61 -19.54 -14.01
C ASP A 44 -20.59 -20.98 -13.52
N SER A 45 -19.43 -21.61 -13.38
CA SER A 45 -19.28 -22.96 -12.84
C SER A 45 -19.43 -23.05 -11.32
N ILE A 46 -19.37 -21.90 -10.63
CA ILE A 46 -19.42 -21.82 -9.17
C ILE A 46 -20.86 -21.54 -8.69
N ASN A 47 -21.37 -22.36 -7.77
CA ASN A 47 -22.65 -22.05 -7.13
C ASN A 47 -22.46 -20.96 -6.05
N PRO A 48 -22.90 -19.72 -6.26
CA PRO A 48 -22.66 -18.61 -5.32
C PRO A 48 -23.36 -18.83 -3.96
N ALA A 49 -24.43 -19.62 -3.91
CA ALA A 49 -25.17 -19.91 -2.67
C ALA A 49 -24.34 -20.72 -1.66
N THR A 50 -23.29 -21.42 -2.12
CA THR A 50 -22.40 -22.20 -1.26
C THR A 50 -21.27 -21.36 -0.67
N LEU A 51 -20.99 -20.20 -1.24
CA LEU A 51 -19.91 -19.33 -0.80
C LEU A 51 -20.28 -18.52 0.45
N ARG A 52 -19.29 -18.31 1.32
CA ARG A 52 -19.45 -17.49 2.55
C ARG A 52 -18.18 -16.64 2.76
N GLY A 53 -18.36 -15.55 3.47
CA GLY A 53 -17.25 -14.68 3.90
C GLY A 53 -16.35 -14.25 2.74
N LYS A 54 -15.05 -14.59 2.81
CA LYS A 54 -14.05 -14.23 1.78
C LYS A 54 -14.41 -14.76 0.39
N GLY A 55 -14.93 -15.99 0.30
CA GLY A 55 -15.30 -16.59 -0.99
C GLY A 55 -16.44 -15.84 -1.66
N ALA A 56 -17.49 -15.52 -0.91
CA ALA A 56 -18.62 -14.74 -1.41
C ALA A 56 -18.18 -13.33 -1.84
N ALA A 57 -17.33 -12.67 -1.06
CA ALA A 57 -16.82 -11.34 -1.38
C ALA A 57 -15.93 -11.34 -2.63
N LEU A 58 -15.06 -12.33 -2.79
CA LEU A 58 -14.20 -12.46 -3.96
C LEU A 58 -15.03 -12.76 -5.22
N TYR A 59 -15.96 -13.71 -5.14
CA TYR A 59 -16.90 -14.00 -6.23
C TYR A 59 -17.64 -12.74 -6.68
N SER A 60 -18.21 -12.01 -5.73
CA SER A 60 -19.03 -10.82 -5.99
C SER A 60 -18.21 -9.73 -6.68
N MET A 61 -16.98 -9.51 -6.24
CA MET A 61 -16.07 -8.53 -6.83
C MET A 61 -15.70 -8.91 -8.26
N LEU A 62 -15.26 -10.17 -8.47
CA LEU A 62 -14.84 -10.67 -9.78
C LEU A 62 -16.02 -10.71 -10.77
N ARG A 63 -17.19 -11.14 -10.32
CA ARG A 63 -18.39 -11.22 -11.15
C ARG A 63 -18.82 -9.82 -11.62
N THR A 64 -18.97 -8.88 -10.71
CA THR A 64 -19.37 -7.51 -11.07
C THR A 64 -18.36 -6.86 -12.03
N TYR A 65 -17.06 -7.05 -11.80
CA TYR A 65 -16.02 -6.53 -12.69
C TYR A 65 -16.10 -7.16 -14.08
N SER A 66 -16.16 -8.49 -14.14
CA SER A 66 -16.26 -9.24 -15.40
C SER A 66 -17.52 -8.85 -16.19
N ASP A 67 -18.69 -8.81 -15.54
CA ASP A 67 -19.96 -8.43 -16.17
C ASP A 67 -19.89 -7.02 -16.76
N TYR A 68 -19.32 -6.08 -15.99
CA TYR A 68 -19.15 -4.71 -16.45
C TYR A 68 -18.30 -4.64 -17.74
N VAL A 69 -17.10 -5.26 -17.71
CA VAL A 69 -16.12 -5.19 -18.81
C VAL A 69 -16.62 -5.94 -20.05
N THR A 70 -17.36 -7.04 -19.86
CA THR A 70 -17.93 -7.82 -20.98
C THR A 70 -19.26 -7.29 -21.48
N GLY A 71 -19.77 -6.19 -20.91
CA GLY A 71 -21.00 -5.55 -21.37
C GLY A 71 -22.27 -6.23 -20.91
N GLN A 72 -22.21 -7.09 -19.90
CA GLN A 72 -23.39 -7.72 -19.31
C GLN A 72 -24.20 -6.71 -18.48
N ASP A 73 -25.51 -6.93 -18.40
CA ASP A 73 -26.39 -6.07 -17.61
C ASP A 73 -26.19 -6.28 -16.10
N ILE A 74 -26.16 -5.19 -15.37
CA ILE A 74 -26.09 -5.15 -13.92
C ILE A 74 -27.29 -4.33 -13.41
N GLU A 75 -28.33 -5.05 -13.00
CA GLU A 75 -29.59 -4.44 -12.56
C GLU A 75 -29.60 -4.03 -11.08
N SER A 76 -28.65 -4.55 -10.28
CA SER A 76 -28.60 -4.34 -8.83
C SER A 76 -27.17 -4.22 -8.31
N ASP A 77 -26.99 -3.38 -7.27
CA ASP A 77 -25.74 -3.22 -6.55
C ASP A 77 -25.53 -4.28 -5.44
N SER A 78 -26.51 -5.14 -5.20
CA SER A 78 -26.52 -6.09 -4.06
C SER A 78 -25.30 -7.03 -4.10
N LEU A 79 -24.92 -7.51 -5.28
CA LEU A 79 -23.75 -8.36 -5.45
C LEU A 79 -22.44 -7.59 -5.14
N ALA A 80 -22.26 -6.39 -5.68
CA ALA A 80 -21.09 -5.57 -5.44
C ALA A 80 -20.96 -5.14 -3.96
N ARG A 81 -22.07 -4.93 -3.26
CA ARG A 81 -22.10 -4.60 -1.82
C ARG A 81 -21.55 -5.72 -0.95
N ILE A 82 -21.79 -6.99 -1.28
CA ILE A 82 -21.19 -8.12 -0.54
C ILE A 82 -19.66 -7.97 -0.47
N ALA A 83 -19.04 -7.56 -1.56
CA ALA A 83 -17.59 -7.34 -1.59
C ALA A 83 -17.16 -6.13 -0.76
N THR A 84 -17.84 -4.98 -0.88
CA THR A 84 -17.49 -3.77 -0.13
C THR A 84 -17.72 -3.92 1.36
N ASP A 85 -18.78 -4.61 1.79
CA ASP A 85 -19.09 -4.85 3.20
C ASP A 85 -18.05 -5.77 3.86
N TYR A 86 -17.67 -6.84 3.15
CA TYR A 86 -16.65 -7.75 3.64
C TYR A 86 -15.26 -7.10 3.69
N TRP A 87 -14.78 -6.53 2.58
CA TRP A 87 -13.44 -5.97 2.50
C TRP A 87 -13.31 -4.63 3.23
N GLY A 88 -14.41 -3.91 3.48
CA GLY A 88 -14.45 -2.71 4.31
C GLY A 88 -13.99 -2.97 5.74
N SER A 89 -14.36 -4.12 6.31
CA SER A 89 -13.96 -4.54 7.66
C SER A 89 -12.63 -5.31 7.71
N HIS A 90 -12.23 -5.97 6.62
CA HIS A 90 -11.05 -6.85 6.53
C HIS A 90 -9.86 -6.21 5.80
N ARG A 91 -9.58 -4.97 5.99
CA ARG A 91 -8.54 -4.09 5.43
C ARG A 91 -7.41 -4.81 4.67
N LYS A 92 -7.66 -5.13 3.40
CA LYS A 92 -6.62 -5.57 2.45
C LYS A 92 -6.67 -4.62 1.27
N GLY A 93 -5.72 -3.69 1.17
CA GLY A 93 -5.71 -2.56 0.24
C GLY A 93 -6.16 -2.87 -1.18
N TYR A 94 -5.62 -3.93 -1.81
CA TYR A 94 -6.02 -4.35 -3.16
C TYR A 94 -7.50 -4.73 -3.25
N TYR A 95 -7.96 -5.68 -2.42
CA TYR A 95 -9.36 -6.14 -2.48
C TYR A 95 -10.34 -5.05 -2.07
N GLN A 96 -9.93 -4.19 -1.14
CA GLN A 96 -10.75 -3.06 -0.72
C GLN A 96 -10.93 -2.05 -1.87
N SER A 97 -9.87 -1.69 -2.57
CA SER A 97 -9.95 -0.78 -3.72
C SER A 97 -10.73 -1.39 -4.89
N MET A 98 -10.50 -2.69 -5.17
CA MET A 98 -11.20 -3.40 -6.23
C MET A 98 -12.71 -3.56 -5.95
N SER A 99 -13.11 -3.80 -4.69
CA SER A 99 -14.53 -3.87 -4.35
C SER A 99 -15.25 -2.52 -4.54
N TRP A 100 -14.61 -1.42 -4.18
CA TRP A 100 -15.14 -0.08 -4.46
C TRP A 100 -15.18 0.24 -5.96
N LEU A 101 -14.19 -0.21 -6.74
CA LEU A 101 -14.21 -0.09 -8.20
C LEU A 101 -15.38 -0.86 -8.80
N SER A 102 -15.58 -2.11 -8.40
CA SER A 102 -16.69 -2.95 -8.86
C SER A 102 -18.05 -2.33 -8.47
N LEU A 103 -18.17 -1.77 -7.27
CA LEU A 103 -19.41 -1.07 -6.87
C LEU A 103 -19.65 0.19 -7.72
N GLY A 104 -18.61 0.96 -8.01
CA GLY A 104 -18.69 2.10 -8.92
C GLY A 104 -19.10 1.70 -10.34
N MET A 105 -18.62 0.55 -10.82
CA MET A 105 -19.04 -0.04 -12.11
C MET A 105 -20.50 -0.46 -12.09
N ALA A 106 -20.98 -1.10 -11.02
CA ALA A 106 -22.39 -1.45 -10.89
C ALA A 106 -23.28 -0.22 -10.93
N TYR A 107 -22.97 0.82 -10.15
CA TYR A 107 -23.71 2.07 -10.19
C TYR A 107 -23.66 2.76 -11.55
N SER A 108 -22.53 2.62 -12.27
CA SER A 108 -22.38 3.14 -13.64
C SER A 108 -23.34 2.48 -14.63
N ARG A 109 -23.64 1.19 -14.46
CA ARG A 109 -24.64 0.49 -15.29
C ARG A 109 -26.07 0.84 -14.91
N MET A 110 -26.29 1.17 -13.64
CA MET A 110 -27.61 1.56 -13.12
C MET A 110 -27.93 3.05 -13.30
N ASP A 111 -27.09 3.80 -14.00
CA ASP A 111 -27.19 5.26 -14.20
C ASP A 111 -27.26 6.08 -12.88
N LYS A 112 -26.69 5.54 -11.81
CA LYS A 112 -26.59 6.20 -10.50
C LYS A 112 -25.28 6.98 -10.40
N ASP A 113 -25.22 8.13 -11.09
CA ASP A 113 -23.98 8.93 -11.20
C ASP A 113 -23.40 9.36 -9.85
N PRO A 114 -24.17 9.86 -8.86
CA PRO A 114 -23.63 10.26 -7.56
C PRO A 114 -22.94 9.12 -6.83
N GLU A 115 -23.57 7.96 -6.73
CA GLU A 115 -23.04 6.77 -6.04
C GLU A 115 -21.85 6.19 -6.81
N ALA A 116 -21.89 6.23 -8.15
CA ALA A 116 -20.76 5.81 -8.98
C ALA A 116 -19.54 6.68 -8.73
N ILE A 117 -19.68 8.00 -8.75
CA ILE A 117 -18.60 8.96 -8.50
C ILE A 117 -18.01 8.74 -7.10
N TYR A 118 -18.85 8.63 -6.06
CA TYR A 118 -18.38 8.35 -4.70
C TYR A 118 -17.56 7.07 -4.62
N SER A 119 -18.10 5.98 -5.18
CA SER A 119 -17.44 4.66 -5.16
C SER A 119 -16.12 4.66 -5.92
N LEU A 120 -16.05 5.31 -7.09
CA LEU A 120 -14.85 5.43 -7.89
C LEU A 120 -13.77 6.29 -7.21
N LEU A 121 -14.15 7.39 -6.57
CA LEU A 121 -13.24 8.22 -5.78
C LEU A 121 -12.65 7.43 -4.59
N LYS A 122 -13.48 6.64 -3.91
CA LYS A 122 -13.03 5.72 -2.85
C LYS A 122 -12.06 4.68 -3.39
N ALA A 123 -12.38 4.04 -4.50
CA ALA A 123 -11.49 3.07 -5.16
C ALA A 123 -10.12 3.68 -5.45
N LYS A 124 -10.07 4.85 -6.09
CA LYS A 124 -8.83 5.57 -6.40
C LYS A 124 -8.01 5.91 -5.15
N THR A 125 -8.66 6.37 -4.08
CA THR A 125 -7.98 6.71 -2.82
C THR A 125 -7.32 5.49 -2.16
N LEU A 126 -7.90 4.31 -2.35
CA LEU A 126 -7.43 3.05 -1.76
C LEU A 126 -6.44 2.30 -2.66
N MET A 127 -6.35 2.63 -3.94
CA MET A 127 -5.38 2.03 -4.86
C MET A 127 -3.96 2.48 -4.52
N VAL A 128 -3.10 1.52 -4.23
CA VAL A 128 -1.67 1.74 -3.96
C VAL A 128 -0.91 1.90 -5.28
N ASP A 129 -1.25 1.08 -6.28
CA ASP A 129 -0.67 1.17 -7.62
C ASP A 129 -1.48 2.15 -8.48
N THR A 130 -0.96 3.36 -8.59
CA THR A 130 -1.53 4.43 -9.41
C THR A 130 -1.09 4.37 -10.88
N LEU A 131 -0.21 3.41 -11.24
CA LEU A 131 0.28 3.20 -12.61
C LEU A 131 -0.37 1.97 -13.27
N SER A 132 -1.52 1.54 -12.79
CA SER A 132 -2.23 0.37 -13.30
C SER A 132 -3.36 0.73 -14.27
N ALA A 133 -3.70 -0.20 -15.15
CA ALA A 133 -4.87 -0.08 -16.03
C ALA A 133 -6.19 0.10 -15.24
N LYS A 134 -6.28 -0.47 -14.03
CA LYS A 134 -7.45 -0.30 -13.15
C LYS A 134 -7.60 1.13 -12.64
N TYR A 135 -6.48 1.80 -12.34
CA TYR A 135 -6.50 3.20 -11.96
C TYR A 135 -6.89 4.09 -13.15
N ALA A 136 -6.35 3.80 -14.34
CA ALA A 136 -6.74 4.48 -15.58
C ALA A 136 -8.24 4.29 -15.90
N LEU A 137 -8.75 3.07 -15.73
CA LEU A 137 -10.17 2.76 -15.91
C LEU A 137 -11.05 3.54 -14.94
N ALA A 138 -10.67 3.62 -13.66
CA ALA A 138 -11.40 4.43 -12.67
C ALA A 138 -11.45 5.91 -13.08
N ASN A 139 -10.35 6.46 -13.63
CA ASN A 139 -10.33 7.82 -14.20
C ASN A 139 -11.29 7.96 -15.39
N SER A 140 -11.27 7.01 -16.32
CA SER A 140 -12.19 7.02 -17.48
C SER A 140 -13.65 6.99 -17.06
N LEU A 141 -13.98 6.17 -16.05
CA LEU A 141 -15.34 6.09 -15.52
C LEU A 141 -15.77 7.40 -14.85
N LEU A 142 -14.89 7.98 -14.02
CA LEU A 142 -15.14 9.28 -13.39
C LEU A 142 -15.37 10.37 -14.44
N GLY A 143 -14.55 10.40 -15.49
CA GLY A 143 -14.69 11.36 -16.58
C GLY A 143 -16.04 11.26 -17.27
N ARG A 144 -16.53 10.04 -17.50
CA ARG A 144 -17.86 9.82 -18.09
C ARG A 144 -18.98 10.38 -17.20
N HIS A 145 -18.94 10.10 -15.89
CA HIS A 145 -19.94 10.63 -14.96
C HIS A 145 -19.85 12.14 -14.81
N TYR A 146 -18.64 12.72 -14.78
CA TYR A 146 -18.46 14.17 -14.77
C TYR A 146 -19.01 14.81 -16.04
N SER A 147 -18.74 14.23 -17.23
CA SER A 147 -19.28 14.72 -18.51
C SER A 147 -20.82 14.71 -18.52
N ARG A 148 -21.43 13.61 -18.07
CA ARG A 148 -22.92 13.49 -17.98
C ARG A 148 -23.56 14.54 -17.09
N ARG A 149 -22.82 15.01 -16.09
CA ARG A 149 -23.25 16.05 -15.12
C ARG A 149 -22.78 17.45 -15.49
N GLY A 150 -22.22 17.65 -16.69
CA GLY A 150 -21.75 18.94 -17.16
C GLY A 150 -20.48 19.47 -16.47
N LEU A 151 -19.79 18.64 -15.70
CA LEU A 151 -18.50 18.96 -15.06
C LEU A 151 -17.36 18.67 -16.04
N TYR A 152 -17.34 19.41 -17.13
CA TYR A 152 -16.46 19.11 -18.29
C TYR A 152 -14.98 19.35 -17.99
N ASP A 153 -14.63 20.33 -17.15
CA ASP A 153 -13.22 20.57 -16.78
C ASP A 153 -12.64 19.42 -15.98
N GLU A 154 -13.40 18.90 -15.04
CA GLU A 154 -13.03 17.72 -14.26
C GLU A 154 -12.97 16.48 -15.15
N ALA A 155 -13.89 16.34 -16.09
CA ALA A 155 -13.88 15.25 -17.06
C ALA A 155 -12.61 15.27 -17.92
N VAL A 156 -12.25 16.43 -18.50
CA VAL A 156 -11.01 16.60 -19.26
C VAL A 156 -9.79 16.24 -18.44
N SER A 157 -9.73 16.68 -17.18
CA SER A 157 -8.61 16.39 -16.28
C SER A 157 -8.43 14.88 -16.08
N VAL A 158 -9.48 14.16 -15.66
CA VAL A 158 -9.37 12.72 -15.38
C VAL A 158 -9.20 11.88 -16.64
N TYR A 159 -9.74 12.30 -17.79
CA TYR A 159 -9.50 11.63 -19.07
C TYR A 159 -8.07 11.83 -19.55
N THR A 160 -7.47 13.01 -19.32
CA THR A 160 -6.06 13.27 -19.65
C THR A 160 -5.15 12.40 -18.82
N ASP A 161 -5.42 12.27 -17.51
CA ASP A 161 -4.69 11.35 -16.63
C ASP A 161 -4.83 9.89 -17.12
N SER A 162 -6.06 9.49 -17.49
CA SER A 162 -6.34 8.14 -18.00
C SER A 162 -5.56 7.85 -19.28
N ARG A 163 -5.59 8.77 -20.26
CA ARG A 163 -4.85 8.68 -21.52
C ARG A 163 -3.35 8.50 -21.27
N SER A 164 -2.77 9.37 -20.44
CA SER A 164 -1.34 9.32 -20.11
C SER A 164 -0.93 7.99 -19.48
N LEU A 165 -1.80 7.40 -18.65
CA LEU A 165 -1.55 6.09 -18.05
C LEU A 165 -1.62 4.97 -19.07
N TYR A 166 -2.64 4.96 -19.94
CA TYR A 166 -2.77 3.95 -21.00
C TYR A 166 -1.64 4.03 -22.02
N ASP A 167 -1.18 5.25 -22.38
CA ASP A 167 0.01 5.43 -23.22
C ASP A 167 1.25 4.79 -22.61
N ARG A 168 1.47 4.98 -21.30
CA ARG A 168 2.61 4.39 -20.57
C ARG A 168 2.50 2.87 -20.43
N LEU A 169 1.30 2.32 -20.42
CA LEU A 169 1.04 0.88 -20.36
C LEU A 169 1.08 0.22 -21.74
N GLY A 170 1.11 1.01 -22.83
CA GLY A 170 1.06 0.49 -24.19
C GLY A 170 -0.34 0.08 -24.65
N GLU A 171 -1.38 0.49 -23.92
CA GLU A 171 -2.80 0.17 -24.18
C GLU A 171 -3.38 1.19 -25.16
N CYS A 172 -3.04 1.04 -26.45
CA CYS A 172 -3.32 2.07 -27.45
C CYS A 172 -4.82 2.31 -27.67
N ARG A 173 -5.65 1.26 -27.62
CA ARG A 173 -7.10 1.38 -27.79
C ARG A 173 -7.75 2.22 -26.69
N GLU A 174 -7.40 1.94 -25.45
CA GLU A 174 -7.90 2.64 -24.26
C GLU A 174 -7.38 4.07 -24.20
N SER A 175 -6.15 4.31 -24.70
CA SER A 175 -5.58 5.65 -24.85
C SER A 175 -6.36 6.45 -25.88
N SER A 176 -6.61 5.90 -27.09
CA SER A 176 -7.40 6.54 -28.13
C SER A 176 -8.84 6.81 -27.70
N LEU A 177 -9.46 5.87 -26.97
CA LEU A 177 -10.79 6.07 -26.38
C LEU A 177 -10.79 7.19 -25.35
N SER A 178 -9.75 7.29 -24.52
CA SER A 178 -9.61 8.40 -23.57
C SER A 178 -9.47 9.74 -24.30
N TYR A 179 -8.73 9.77 -25.42
CA TYR A 179 -8.59 10.96 -26.26
C TYR A 179 -9.90 11.36 -26.92
N TYR A 180 -10.66 10.40 -27.41
CA TYR A 180 -12.01 10.61 -27.91
C TYR A 180 -12.91 11.24 -26.83
N ASN A 181 -12.87 10.71 -25.62
CA ASN A 181 -13.64 11.23 -24.48
C ASN A 181 -13.21 12.65 -24.07
N ILE A 182 -11.93 13.03 -24.21
CA ILE A 182 -11.46 14.40 -24.04
C ILE A 182 -12.15 15.31 -25.09
N GLY A 183 -12.19 14.87 -26.35
CA GLY A 183 -12.87 15.60 -27.43
C GLY A 183 -14.36 15.79 -27.14
N THR A 184 -15.05 14.75 -26.63
CA THR A 184 -16.48 14.87 -26.28
C THR A 184 -16.71 15.82 -25.09
N ALA A 185 -15.79 15.86 -24.12
CA ALA A 185 -15.87 16.81 -23.01
C ALA A 185 -15.65 18.26 -23.49
N PHE A 186 -14.70 18.50 -24.41
CA PHE A 186 -14.55 19.81 -25.06
C PHE A 186 -15.80 20.20 -25.90
N PHE A 187 -16.45 19.23 -26.52
CA PHE A 187 -17.72 19.47 -27.20
C PHE A 187 -18.80 19.97 -26.22
N GLY A 188 -18.91 19.34 -25.04
CA GLY A 188 -19.81 19.82 -24.00
C GLY A 188 -19.47 21.24 -23.50
N LYS A 189 -18.20 21.65 -23.53
CA LYS A 189 -17.75 23.02 -23.26
C LYS A 189 -17.98 23.98 -24.40
N ARG A 190 -18.40 23.50 -25.58
CA ARG A 190 -18.49 24.25 -26.83
C ARG A 190 -17.16 24.81 -27.35
N ASP A 191 -16.03 24.15 -26.96
CA ASP A 191 -14.69 24.47 -27.49
C ASP A 191 -14.49 23.71 -28.80
N TYR A 192 -15.22 24.15 -29.83
CA TYR A 192 -15.32 23.44 -31.13
C TYR A 192 -13.98 23.37 -31.87
N GLU A 193 -13.07 24.32 -31.67
CA GLU A 193 -11.74 24.29 -32.29
C GLU A 193 -10.92 23.10 -31.80
N LYS A 194 -10.92 22.85 -30.47
CA LYS A 194 -10.26 21.67 -29.93
C LYS A 194 -10.93 20.37 -30.36
N VAL A 195 -12.26 20.36 -30.46
CA VAL A 195 -12.99 19.20 -30.95
C VAL A 195 -12.59 18.89 -32.39
N LEU A 196 -12.55 19.90 -33.29
CA LEU A 196 -12.09 19.71 -34.67
C LEU A 196 -10.70 19.07 -34.73
N THR A 197 -9.76 19.59 -33.95
CA THR A 197 -8.39 19.06 -33.91
C THR A 197 -8.39 17.60 -33.45
N ILE A 198 -9.00 17.31 -32.32
CA ILE A 198 -9.00 15.96 -31.70
C ILE A 198 -9.70 14.94 -32.60
N MET A 199 -10.89 15.26 -33.08
CA MET A 199 -11.68 14.33 -33.91
C MET A 199 -11.07 14.08 -35.28
N THR A 200 -10.38 15.08 -35.87
CA THR A 200 -9.64 14.91 -37.13
C THR A 200 -8.44 13.97 -36.95
N GLU A 201 -7.67 14.12 -35.85
CA GLU A 201 -6.57 13.21 -35.53
C GLU A 201 -7.08 11.78 -35.34
N LEU A 202 -8.19 11.60 -34.61
CA LEU A 202 -8.79 10.31 -34.34
C LEU A 202 -9.37 9.58 -35.56
N LEU A 203 -9.75 10.29 -36.61
CA LEU A 203 -10.18 9.65 -37.88
C LEU A 203 -9.06 8.79 -38.51
N SER A 204 -7.81 9.19 -38.35
CA SER A 204 -6.62 8.47 -38.85
C SER A 204 -6.04 7.48 -37.84
N ASP A 205 -6.53 7.46 -36.59
CA ASP A 205 -6.04 6.59 -35.53
C ASP A 205 -6.53 5.15 -35.71
N GLN A 206 -5.59 4.21 -35.91
CA GLN A 206 -5.91 2.80 -36.11
C GLN A 206 -6.33 2.07 -34.83
N CYS A 207 -6.00 2.64 -33.67
CA CYS A 207 -6.34 2.06 -32.37
C CYS A 207 -7.79 2.35 -31.95
N LEU A 208 -8.40 3.39 -32.50
CA LEU A 208 -9.80 3.72 -32.20
C LEU A 208 -10.73 2.74 -32.94
N ASP A 209 -11.73 2.21 -32.25
CA ASP A 209 -12.74 1.33 -32.85
C ASP A 209 -13.63 2.06 -33.87
N ASP A 210 -14.21 1.29 -34.77
CA ASP A 210 -14.98 1.85 -35.91
C ASP A 210 -16.23 2.63 -35.48
N VAL A 211 -16.84 2.27 -34.32
CA VAL A 211 -18.04 2.98 -33.83
C VAL A 211 -17.66 4.38 -33.36
N ASN A 212 -16.61 4.49 -32.55
CA ASN A 212 -16.14 5.80 -32.09
C ASN A 212 -15.52 6.61 -33.23
N ARG A 213 -14.81 5.95 -34.17
CA ARG A 213 -14.30 6.61 -35.38
C ARG A 213 -15.45 7.18 -36.23
N ASN A 214 -16.54 6.42 -36.41
CA ASN A 214 -17.72 6.94 -37.08
C ASN A 214 -18.35 8.14 -36.35
N SER A 215 -18.38 8.08 -35.00
CA SER A 215 -18.89 9.19 -34.18
C SER A 215 -18.07 10.47 -34.34
N CYS A 216 -16.76 10.38 -34.63
CA CYS A 216 -15.93 11.56 -34.93
C CYS A 216 -16.50 12.37 -36.12
N LEU A 217 -17.05 11.71 -37.15
CA LEU A 217 -17.69 12.41 -38.31
C LEU A 217 -18.87 13.26 -37.83
N LEU A 218 -19.67 12.75 -36.90
CA LEU A 218 -20.80 13.48 -36.32
C LEU A 218 -20.34 14.71 -35.52
N TYR A 219 -19.31 14.56 -34.68
CA TYR A 219 -18.76 15.70 -33.92
C TYR A 219 -18.15 16.75 -34.82
N LEU A 220 -17.45 16.34 -35.88
CA LEU A 220 -16.93 17.28 -36.89
C LEU A 220 -18.06 18.05 -37.60
N ALA A 221 -19.15 17.37 -38.02
CA ALA A 221 -20.30 18.03 -38.57
C ALA A 221 -20.90 19.08 -37.62
N HIS A 222 -21.08 18.72 -36.35
CA HIS A 222 -21.54 19.65 -35.32
C HIS A 222 -20.60 20.86 -35.11
N CYS A 223 -19.29 20.65 -35.13
CA CYS A 223 -18.33 21.73 -34.99
C CYS A 223 -18.36 22.70 -36.19
N LEU A 224 -18.49 22.16 -37.41
CA LEU A 224 -18.65 23.01 -38.61
C LEU A 224 -19.90 23.88 -38.52
N ASN A 225 -21.02 23.29 -38.09
CA ASN A 225 -22.25 24.04 -37.85
C ASN A 225 -22.05 25.12 -36.77
N GLY A 226 -21.44 24.77 -35.64
CA GLY A 226 -21.25 25.68 -34.50
C GLY A 226 -20.26 26.83 -34.75
N LEU A 227 -19.25 26.65 -35.63
CA LEU A 227 -18.22 27.63 -35.91
C LEU A 227 -18.50 28.46 -37.20
N TYR A 228 -19.04 27.83 -38.22
CA TYR A 228 -19.12 28.41 -39.54
C TYR A 228 -20.56 28.58 -40.07
N ASP A 229 -21.53 28.15 -39.25
CA ASP A 229 -22.93 28.22 -39.56
C ASP A 229 -23.22 27.69 -41.00
N LYS A 230 -23.87 28.46 -41.83
CA LYS A 230 -24.22 28.07 -43.22
C LYS A 230 -23.03 27.98 -44.19
N GLU A 231 -21.89 28.62 -43.89
CA GLU A 231 -20.73 28.67 -44.79
C GLU A 231 -20.15 27.30 -45.10
N LYS A 232 -20.19 26.38 -44.12
CA LYS A 232 -19.67 25.03 -44.24
C LYS A 232 -20.76 23.95 -44.40
N ALA A 233 -21.99 24.33 -44.69
CA ALA A 233 -23.12 23.41 -44.77
C ALA A 233 -22.93 22.26 -45.77
N ALA A 234 -22.19 22.46 -46.86
CA ALA A 234 -21.90 21.40 -47.83
C ALA A 234 -20.92 20.35 -47.25
N GLU A 235 -19.91 20.79 -46.48
CA GLU A 235 -18.97 19.90 -45.76
C GLU A 235 -19.69 19.16 -44.65
N GLU A 236 -20.52 19.85 -43.86
CA GLU A 236 -21.37 19.26 -42.83
C GLU A 236 -22.27 18.15 -43.41
N LEU A 237 -22.92 18.43 -44.57
CA LEU A 237 -23.76 17.46 -45.27
C LEU A 237 -22.98 16.20 -45.67
N ASN A 238 -21.74 16.37 -46.16
CA ASN A 238 -20.89 15.24 -46.54
C ASN A 238 -20.51 14.38 -45.31
N LEU A 239 -20.14 15.01 -44.22
CA LEU A 239 -19.82 14.30 -42.95
C LEU A 239 -21.05 13.56 -42.40
N ALA A 240 -22.21 14.21 -42.38
CA ALA A 240 -23.47 13.60 -41.95
C ALA A 240 -23.86 12.39 -42.82
N ASN A 241 -23.71 12.50 -44.16
CA ASN A 241 -23.96 11.38 -45.06
C ASN A 241 -22.97 10.23 -44.84
N ALA A 242 -21.68 10.52 -44.64
CA ALA A 242 -20.67 9.50 -44.32
C ALA A 242 -21.00 8.79 -43.00
N TYR A 243 -21.37 9.54 -41.97
CA TYR A 243 -21.82 8.96 -40.69
C TYR A 243 -23.00 8.01 -40.89
N ILE A 244 -24.08 8.48 -41.59
CA ILE A 244 -25.29 7.69 -41.84
C ILE A 244 -24.96 6.40 -42.60
N SER A 245 -24.09 6.47 -43.62
CA SER A 245 -23.73 5.31 -44.46
C SER A 245 -23.00 4.21 -43.68
N ASN A 246 -22.32 4.58 -42.60
CA ASN A 246 -21.61 3.64 -41.70
C ASN A 246 -22.50 3.05 -40.61
N CYS A 247 -23.72 3.58 -40.41
CA CYS A 247 -24.68 3.08 -39.44
C CYS A 247 -25.43 1.86 -39.97
N ARG A 248 -25.65 0.87 -39.08
CA ARG A 248 -26.36 -0.38 -39.43
C ARG A 248 -27.87 -0.27 -39.30
N THR A 249 -28.36 0.63 -38.45
CA THR A 249 -29.79 0.82 -38.16
C THR A 249 -30.18 2.28 -38.29
N VAL A 250 -31.48 2.53 -38.45
CA VAL A 250 -32.02 3.89 -38.57
C VAL A 250 -31.89 4.64 -37.24
N GLU A 251 -32.03 3.94 -36.15
CA GLU A 251 -31.88 4.49 -34.79
C GLU A 251 -30.44 4.98 -34.57
N ALA A 252 -29.46 4.16 -34.94
CA ALA A 252 -28.04 4.56 -34.86
C ALA A 252 -27.72 5.74 -35.80
N ALA A 253 -28.45 5.87 -36.93
CA ALA A 253 -28.26 6.94 -37.90
C ALA A 253 -29.00 8.24 -37.53
N ALA A 254 -29.89 8.22 -36.52
CA ALA A 254 -30.73 9.35 -36.15
C ALA A 254 -29.95 10.66 -35.88
N PRO A 255 -28.80 10.66 -35.15
CA PRO A 255 -28.00 11.87 -34.96
C PRO A 255 -27.47 12.46 -36.28
N GLY A 256 -27.07 11.59 -37.22
CA GLY A 256 -26.64 11.99 -38.56
C GLY A 256 -27.78 12.60 -39.40
N TYR A 257 -29.01 12.09 -39.25
CA TYR A 257 -30.17 12.70 -39.88
C TYR A 257 -30.48 14.09 -39.35
N ALA A 258 -30.26 14.36 -38.04
CA ALA A 258 -30.40 15.70 -37.49
C ALA A 258 -29.41 16.67 -38.13
N MET A 259 -28.13 16.32 -38.19
CA MET A 259 -27.11 17.15 -38.85
C MET A 259 -27.37 17.34 -40.34
N LYS A 260 -27.73 16.25 -41.03
CA LYS A 260 -28.13 16.31 -42.45
C LYS A 260 -29.28 17.27 -42.68
N GLY A 261 -30.28 17.26 -41.81
CA GLY A 261 -31.42 18.16 -41.88
C GLY A 261 -31.03 19.63 -41.74
N ILE A 262 -30.16 19.94 -40.76
CA ILE A 262 -29.65 21.29 -40.55
C ILE A 262 -28.84 21.76 -41.76
N ALA A 263 -27.91 20.95 -42.25
CA ALA A 263 -27.11 21.27 -43.43
C ALA A 263 -27.96 21.49 -44.69
N LEU A 264 -28.98 20.67 -44.94
CA LEU A 264 -29.91 20.82 -46.03
C LEU A 264 -30.73 22.12 -45.94
N TYR A 265 -31.12 22.53 -44.73
CA TYR A 265 -31.80 23.79 -44.49
C TYR A 265 -30.94 24.98 -44.92
N TYR A 266 -29.67 25.02 -44.49
CA TYR A 266 -28.75 26.09 -44.89
C TYR A 266 -28.42 26.08 -46.39
N LEU A 267 -28.55 24.93 -47.07
CA LEU A 267 -28.43 24.81 -48.52
C LEU A 267 -29.74 25.12 -49.27
N GLY A 268 -30.78 25.62 -48.59
CA GLY A 268 -32.06 26.02 -49.16
C GLY A 268 -32.99 24.86 -49.52
N LYS A 269 -32.72 23.63 -49.07
CA LYS A 269 -33.51 22.43 -49.37
C LYS A 269 -34.49 22.09 -48.23
N SER A 270 -35.38 23.02 -47.90
CA SER A 270 -36.24 22.98 -46.73
C SER A 270 -37.14 21.74 -46.63
N ASP A 271 -37.72 21.24 -47.73
CA ASP A 271 -38.56 20.03 -47.69
C ASP A 271 -37.73 18.78 -47.30
N SER A 272 -36.55 18.64 -47.89
CA SER A 272 -35.64 17.53 -47.56
C SER A 272 -35.09 17.66 -46.13
N ALA A 273 -34.84 18.88 -45.67
CA ALA A 273 -34.43 19.18 -44.29
C ALA A 273 -35.49 18.73 -43.29
N PHE A 274 -36.75 19.12 -43.54
CA PHE A 274 -37.87 18.76 -42.68
C PHE A 274 -38.00 17.24 -42.51
N ILE A 275 -37.95 16.47 -43.62
CA ILE A 275 -38.03 15.00 -43.59
C ILE A 275 -36.87 14.38 -42.81
N CYS A 276 -35.64 14.90 -42.95
CA CYS A 276 -34.50 14.39 -42.23
C CYS A 276 -34.60 14.66 -40.70
N LEU A 277 -35.06 15.84 -40.31
CA LEU A 277 -35.26 16.21 -38.91
C LEU A 277 -36.40 15.42 -38.24
N GLU A 278 -37.53 15.16 -38.99
CA GLU A 278 -38.59 14.27 -38.52
C GLU A 278 -38.04 12.86 -38.27
N LYS A 279 -37.24 12.29 -39.18
CA LYS A 279 -36.59 10.99 -38.98
C LYS A 279 -35.69 11.00 -37.76
N ALA A 280 -34.87 12.02 -37.57
CA ALA A 280 -34.01 12.16 -36.41
C ALA A 280 -34.81 12.16 -35.11
N HIS A 281 -35.89 12.92 -35.05
CA HIS A 281 -36.77 12.98 -33.88
C HIS A 281 -37.48 11.66 -33.61
N GLN A 282 -37.99 11.00 -34.65
CA GLN A 282 -38.80 9.78 -34.56
C GLN A 282 -37.96 8.57 -34.11
N TYR A 283 -36.74 8.43 -34.61
CA TYR A 283 -35.91 7.24 -34.45
C TYR A 283 -34.83 7.39 -33.35
N SER A 284 -34.67 8.58 -32.78
CA SER A 284 -33.69 8.76 -31.69
C SER A 284 -34.30 8.49 -30.33
N ASP A 285 -33.58 7.73 -29.49
CA ASP A 285 -33.84 7.66 -28.05
C ASP A 285 -32.97 8.66 -27.27
N ASP A 286 -31.92 9.20 -27.91
CA ASP A 286 -31.02 10.16 -27.26
C ASP A 286 -31.66 11.56 -27.19
N LEU A 287 -31.70 12.08 -25.96
CA LEU A 287 -32.34 13.37 -25.67
C LEU A 287 -31.66 14.55 -26.38
N SER A 288 -30.31 14.51 -26.49
CA SER A 288 -29.55 15.57 -27.17
C SER A 288 -29.89 15.63 -28.66
N THR A 289 -30.01 14.47 -29.31
CA THR A 289 -30.44 14.36 -30.70
C THR A 289 -31.88 14.81 -30.88
N LYS A 290 -32.80 14.46 -29.98
CA LYS A 290 -34.19 14.93 -29.98
C LYS A 290 -34.27 16.45 -29.91
N ILE A 291 -33.51 17.06 -28.96
CA ILE A 291 -33.44 18.52 -28.83
C ILE A 291 -32.95 19.17 -30.10
N LEU A 292 -31.87 18.63 -30.68
CA LEU A 292 -31.32 19.15 -31.92
C LEU A 292 -32.31 19.06 -33.08
N ALA A 293 -33.00 17.92 -33.24
CA ALA A 293 -33.97 17.67 -34.28
C ALA A 293 -35.20 18.59 -34.15
N VAL A 294 -35.78 18.72 -32.95
CA VAL A 294 -36.97 19.57 -32.77
C VAL A 294 -36.65 21.05 -32.90
N LYS A 295 -35.45 21.49 -32.48
CA LYS A 295 -34.98 22.85 -32.73
C LYS A 295 -34.86 23.14 -34.23
N GLY A 296 -34.25 22.22 -34.99
CA GLY A 296 -34.18 22.33 -36.44
C GLY A 296 -35.56 22.30 -37.10
N LEU A 297 -36.49 21.44 -36.63
CA LEU A 297 -37.88 21.39 -37.11
C LEU A 297 -38.63 22.72 -36.89
N GLU A 298 -38.46 23.35 -35.73
CA GLU A 298 -39.00 24.66 -35.40
C GLU A 298 -38.57 25.70 -36.44
N GLU A 299 -37.25 25.79 -36.71
CA GLU A 299 -36.69 26.75 -37.66
C GLU A 299 -37.15 26.49 -39.10
N VAL A 300 -37.05 25.23 -39.56
CA VAL A 300 -37.43 24.83 -40.91
C VAL A 300 -38.93 24.99 -41.14
N ALA A 301 -39.77 24.55 -40.21
CA ALA A 301 -41.23 24.67 -40.30
C ALA A 301 -41.67 26.15 -40.29
N SER A 302 -41.04 26.99 -39.48
CA SER A 302 -41.28 28.43 -39.48
C SER A 302 -40.95 29.06 -40.84
N HIS A 303 -39.79 28.71 -41.40
CA HIS A 303 -39.40 29.18 -42.74
C HIS A 303 -40.39 28.71 -43.85
N MET A 304 -40.88 27.47 -43.73
CA MET A 304 -41.89 26.91 -44.65
C MET A 304 -43.31 27.40 -44.38
N ARG A 305 -43.53 28.29 -43.40
CA ARG A 305 -44.83 28.79 -42.93
C ARG A 305 -45.77 27.68 -42.43
N ARG A 306 -45.19 26.56 -41.94
CA ARG A 306 -45.92 25.45 -41.30
C ARG A 306 -46.10 25.73 -39.80
N TYR A 307 -46.83 26.77 -39.45
CA TYR A 307 -46.87 27.32 -38.10
C TYR A 307 -47.31 26.33 -37.01
N GLN A 308 -48.23 25.39 -37.33
CA GLN A 308 -48.63 24.36 -36.37
C GLN A 308 -47.47 23.40 -36.08
N ALA A 309 -46.68 23.03 -37.07
CA ALA A 309 -45.52 22.15 -36.88
C ALA A 309 -44.40 22.85 -36.07
N ALA A 310 -44.17 24.14 -36.38
CA ALA A 310 -43.21 24.95 -35.60
C ALA A 310 -43.62 25.08 -34.12
N TRP A 311 -44.90 25.36 -33.85
CA TRP A 311 -45.44 25.43 -32.50
C TRP A 311 -45.29 24.12 -31.73
N ASN A 312 -45.61 22.98 -32.35
CA ASN A 312 -45.45 21.66 -31.74
C ASN A 312 -43.96 21.38 -31.42
N ALA A 313 -43.05 21.72 -32.32
CA ALA A 313 -41.62 21.55 -32.12
C ALA A 313 -41.09 22.42 -30.97
N GLU A 314 -41.56 23.68 -30.85
CA GLU A 314 -41.20 24.56 -29.71
C GLU A 314 -41.63 23.97 -28.38
N ILE A 315 -42.85 23.42 -28.28
CA ILE A 315 -43.32 22.76 -27.04
C ILE A 315 -42.43 21.58 -26.69
N LEU A 316 -42.16 20.69 -27.65
CA LEU A 316 -41.28 19.53 -27.43
C LEU A 316 -39.87 19.94 -27.02
N ASN A 317 -39.31 20.99 -27.64
CA ASN A 317 -38.01 21.51 -27.28
C ASN A 317 -37.96 21.95 -25.82
N LYS A 318 -38.96 22.70 -25.33
CA LYS A 318 -39.06 23.10 -23.94
C LYS A 318 -39.11 21.89 -23.00
N GLN A 319 -39.93 20.89 -23.30
CA GLN A 319 -40.05 19.67 -22.48
C GLN A 319 -38.71 18.91 -22.40
N TYR A 320 -38.04 18.74 -23.52
CA TYR A 320 -36.76 18.04 -23.58
C TYR A 320 -35.63 18.84 -22.90
N GLN A 321 -35.65 20.18 -22.94
CA GLN A 321 -34.69 21.02 -22.20
C GLN A 321 -34.90 20.91 -20.68
N GLU A 322 -36.13 20.89 -20.21
CA GLU A 322 -36.45 20.67 -18.78
C GLU A 322 -35.94 19.30 -18.31
N GLU A 323 -36.21 18.25 -19.07
CA GLU A 323 -35.71 16.91 -18.77
C GLU A 323 -34.16 16.84 -18.74
N MET A 324 -33.50 17.52 -19.68
CA MET A 324 -32.03 17.59 -19.71
C MET A 324 -31.46 18.31 -18.49
N ASN A 325 -32.09 19.41 -18.05
CA ASN A 325 -31.67 20.17 -16.89
C ASN A 325 -31.84 19.37 -15.60
N GLU A 326 -32.93 18.61 -15.45
CA GLU A 326 -33.11 17.71 -14.31
C GLU A 326 -32.01 16.64 -14.23
N ARG A 327 -31.65 16.04 -15.36
CA ARG A 327 -30.58 15.04 -15.45
C ARG A 327 -29.19 15.62 -15.11
N SER A 328 -28.94 16.90 -15.36
CA SER A 328 -27.62 17.54 -15.24
C SER A 328 -27.34 18.24 -13.90
N SER A 329 -28.08 17.95 -12.83
CA SER A 329 -27.88 18.58 -11.51
C SER A 329 -26.44 18.44 -11.01
N GLN A 330 -25.71 19.55 -10.99
CA GLN A 330 -24.28 19.60 -10.57
C GLN A 330 -24.13 19.73 -9.05
N SER A 331 -25.15 20.23 -8.34
CA SER A 331 -25.05 20.56 -6.91
C SER A 331 -24.75 19.33 -6.06
N GLU A 332 -25.41 18.21 -6.34
CA GLU A 332 -25.23 16.94 -5.62
C GLU A 332 -23.82 16.38 -5.79
N ILE A 333 -23.26 16.44 -7.00
CA ILE A 333 -21.90 15.98 -7.29
C ILE A 333 -20.85 16.83 -6.58
N THR A 334 -21.07 18.12 -6.52
CA THR A 334 -20.18 19.03 -5.79
C THR A 334 -20.18 18.71 -4.31
N GLN A 335 -21.32 18.41 -3.71
CA GLN A 335 -21.42 18.00 -2.31
C GLN A 335 -20.69 16.67 -2.05
N ILE A 336 -20.86 15.67 -2.91
CA ILE A 336 -20.15 14.38 -2.81
C ILE A 336 -18.64 14.56 -2.88
N ARG A 337 -18.14 15.41 -3.79
CA ARG A 337 -16.71 15.73 -3.89
C ARG A 337 -16.17 16.41 -2.65
N LEU A 338 -16.91 17.36 -2.08
CA LEU A 338 -16.55 18.00 -0.82
C LEU A 338 -16.49 16.99 0.31
N GLN A 339 -17.52 16.17 0.49
CA GLN A 339 -17.55 15.11 1.52
C GLN A 339 -16.35 14.17 1.36
N HIS A 340 -16.06 13.71 0.15
CA HIS A 340 -14.91 12.82 -0.10
C HIS A 340 -13.57 13.51 0.23
N ASN A 341 -13.41 14.77 -0.15
CA ASN A 341 -12.22 15.54 0.18
C ASN A 341 -12.06 15.71 1.70
N ASP A 342 -13.15 15.99 2.43
CA ASP A 342 -13.14 16.10 3.90
C ASP A 342 -12.71 14.77 4.55
N GLU A 343 -13.19 13.63 4.04
CA GLU A 343 -12.75 12.31 4.50
C GLU A 343 -11.24 12.10 4.27
N ILE A 344 -10.72 12.47 3.09
CA ILE A 344 -9.29 12.41 2.79
C ILE A 344 -8.48 13.28 3.76
N GLN A 345 -8.92 14.52 4.01
CA GLN A 345 -8.25 15.42 4.94
C GLN A 345 -8.27 14.85 6.37
N ALA A 346 -9.41 14.32 6.82
CA ALA A 346 -9.53 13.66 8.11
C ALA A 346 -8.57 12.46 8.24
N HIS A 347 -8.45 11.63 7.20
CA HIS A 347 -7.48 10.52 7.18
C HIS A 347 -6.03 11.00 7.20
N LYS A 348 -5.68 12.04 6.42
CA LYS A 348 -4.34 12.65 6.44
C LYS A 348 -4.02 13.22 7.82
N LEU A 349 -4.97 13.88 8.48
CA LEU A 349 -4.81 14.42 9.82
C LEU A 349 -4.58 13.30 10.84
N LYS A 350 -5.40 12.24 10.84
CA LYS A 350 -5.19 11.06 11.69
C LYS A 350 -3.80 10.45 11.50
N SER A 351 -3.35 10.29 10.25
CA SER A 351 -2.02 9.77 9.93
C SER A 351 -0.89 10.69 10.43
N LYS A 352 -1.06 12.03 10.38
CA LYS A 352 -0.13 12.99 10.96
C LYS A 352 -0.07 12.87 12.48
N ILE A 353 -1.23 12.77 13.15
CA ILE A 353 -1.31 12.60 14.61
C ILE A 353 -0.61 11.30 15.04
N ILE A 354 -0.87 10.17 14.37
CA ILE A 354 -0.22 8.89 14.66
C ILE A 354 1.31 9.02 14.54
N ARG A 355 1.81 9.68 13.48
CA ARG A 355 3.26 9.91 13.31
C ARG A 355 3.85 10.77 14.43
N ILE A 356 3.17 11.81 14.85
CA ILE A 356 3.60 12.66 15.97
C ILE A 356 3.65 11.84 17.26
N VAL A 357 2.63 11.04 17.55
CA VAL A 357 2.60 10.16 18.73
C VAL A 357 3.76 9.16 18.71
N LEU A 358 4.03 8.53 17.57
CA LEU A 358 5.17 7.61 17.41
C LEU A 358 6.51 8.32 17.62
N TYR A 359 6.65 9.55 17.13
CA TYR A 359 7.84 10.37 17.37
C TYR A 359 8.02 10.70 18.86
N CYS A 360 6.94 11.08 19.56
CA CYS A 360 6.98 11.33 21.01
C CYS A 360 7.39 10.06 21.79
N ILE A 361 6.86 8.90 21.43
CA ILE A 361 7.24 7.62 22.05
C ILE A 361 8.73 7.34 21.82
N LEU A 362 9.22 7.53 20.59
CA LEU A 362 10.64 7.34 20.26
C LEU A 362 11.55 8.25 21.11
N VAL A 363 11.17 9.53 21.24
CA VAL A 363 11.91 10.49 22.08
C VAL A 363 11.94 10.06 23.55
N VAL A 364 10.82 9.59 24.09
CA VAL A 364 10.77 9.06 25.48
C VAL A 364 11.68 7.84 25.66
N ILE A 365 11.71 6.93 24.68
CA ILE A 365 12.61 5.76 24.68
C ILE A 365 14.08 6.20 24.67
N ILE A 366 14.43 7.17 23.82
CA ILE A 366 15.80 7.71 23.73
C ILE A 366 16.20 8.37 25.05
N ILE A 367 15.33 9.18 25.66
CA ILE A 367 15.58 9.81 26.96
C ILE A 367 15.76 8.73 28.04
N GLY A 368 14.90 7.72 28.07
CA GLY A 368 15.03 6.58 28.98
C GLY A 368 16.36 5.85 28.83
N ALA A 369 16.75 5.55 27.59
CA ALA A 369 18.02 4.88 27.29
C ALA A 369 19.24 5.74 27.70
N THR A 370 19.19 7.06 27.45
CA THR A 370 20.27 7.97 27.86
C THR A 370 20.38 8.07 29.37
N LEU A 371 19.26 8.13 30.10
CA LEU A 371 19.26 8.12 31.58
C LEU A 371 19.86 6.82 32.14
N ILE A 372 19.52 5.68 31.53
CA ILE A 372 20.11 4.38 31.91
C ILE A 372 21.62 4.40 31.67
N ILE A 373 22.09 4.87 30.51
CA ILE A 373 23.52 4.96 30.19
C ILE A 373 24.24 5.90 31.17
N VAL A 374 23.65 7.07 31.46
CA VAL A 374 24.22 8.00 32.43
C VAL A 374 24.32 7.40 33.84
N ASN A 375 23.30 6.65 34.29
CA ASN A 375 23.34 5.96 35.55
C ASN A 375 24.44 4.88 35.58
N ILE A 376 24.56 4.05 34.53
CA ILE A 376 25.63 3.05 34.42
C ILE A 376 27.01 3.72 34.44
N GLN A 377 27.18 4.83 33.73
CA GLN A 377 28.46 5.59 33.76
C GLN A 377 28.74 6.20 35.11
N ARG A 378 27.70 6.67 35.82
CA ARG A 378 27.83 7.20 37.18
C ARG A 378 28.25 6.13 38.17
N ASP A 379 27.67 4.94 38.06
CA ASP A 379 28.04 3.80 38.93
C ASP A 379 29.46 3.33 38.63
N ARG A 380 29.86 3.21 37.36
CA ARG A 380 31.26 2.89 36.98
C ARG A 380 32.27 3.92 37.52
N ARG A 381 31.92 5.23 37.50
CA ARG A 381 32.79 6.28 38.08
C ARG A 381 32.89 6.17 39.59
N ARG A 382 31.81 5.80 40.27
CA ARG A 382 31.83 5.54 41.74
C ARG A 382 32.69 4.35 42.06
N GLU A 383 32.55 3.24 41.32
CA GLU A 383 33.38 2.04 41.49
C GLU A 383 34.87 2.37 41.25
N ALA A 384 35.20 3.10 40.19
CA ALA A 384 36.57 3.53 39.91
C ALA A 384 37.14 4.44 41.00
N TYR A 385 36.33 5.34 41.58
CA TYR A 385 36.72 6.21 42.68
C TYR A 385 37.01 5.38 43.96
N TYR A 386 36.18 4.40 44.30
CA TYR A 386 36.40 3.56 45.46
C TYR A 386 37.61 2.64 45.28
N LEU A 387 37.84 2.10 44.10
CA LEU A 387 39.04 1.33 43.76
C LEU A 387 40.33 2.17 43.91
N ALA A 388 40.35 3.37 43.35
CA ALA A 388 41.49 4.28 43.48
C ALA A 388 41.80 4.65 44.96
N LYS A 389 40.76 4.89 45.77
CA LYS A 389 40.90 5.18 47.19
C LYS A 389 41.40 3.97 47.97
N TYR A 390 40.96 2.78 47.58
CA TYR A 390 41.42 1.51 48.15
C TYR A 390 42.89 1.24 47.81
N ASP A 391 43.31 1.46 46.59
CA ASP A 391 44.72 1.33 46.16
C ASP A 391 45.66 2.26 46.96
N ASP A 392 45.23 3.52 47.17
CA ASP A 392 46.01 4.47 47.98
C ASP A 392 46.14 4.04 49.44
N PHE A 393 45.05 3.49 50.02
CA PHE A 393 45.05 2.96 51.36
C PHE A 393 46.00 1.74 51.48
N ILE A 394 45.97 0.80 50.54
CA ILE A 394 46.83 -0.37 50.51
C ILE A 394 48.32 0.01 50.33
N LYS A 395 48.61 0.96 49.40
CA LYS A 395 50.00 1.47 49.25
C LYS A 395 50.57 2.03 50.55
N LYS A 396 49.79 2.81 51.28
CA LYS A 396 50.22 3.30 52.63
C LYS A 396 50.47 2.19 53.64
N GLN A 397 49.62 1.17 53.69
CA GLN A 397 49.81 0.02 54.57
C GLN A 397 51.04 -0.82 54.19
N VAL A 398 51.33 -0.98 52.90
CA VAL A 398 52.51 -1.72 52.43
C VAL A 398 53.82 -0.97 52.73
N GLU A 399 53.83 0.38 52.54
CA GLU A 399 54.98 1.22 52.88
C GLU A 399 55.32 1.20 54.38
N GLU A 400 54.32 1.13 55.28
CA GLU A 400 54.54 1.00 56.73
C GLU A 400 55.08 -0.37 57.14
N LYS A 401 54.80 -1.50 56.45
CA LYS A 401 55.19 -2.85 56.72
C LYS A 401 56.53 -3.30 56.13
N THR A 402 57.03 -2.62 55.11
CA THR A 402 58.29 -2.94 54.39
C THR A 402 59.54 -2.68 55.27
N ASN A 403 59.41 -2.05 56.43
CA ASN A 403 60.53 -1.73 57.31
C ASN A 403 60.84 -2.78 58.40
N SER A 404 60.17 -3.95 58.44
CA SER A 404 60.51 -5.06 59.42
C SER A 404 60.82 -6.35 58.65
N ALA A 405 62.10 -6.76 58.69
CA ALA A 405 62.63 -8.00 58.14
C ALA A 405 62.31 -9.22 59.02
N GLY A 406 61.42 -10.10 58.55
CA GLY A 406 61.18 -11.39 59.16
C GLY A 406 59.93 -12.10 58.70
N ASN A 407 60.04 -13.29 58.16
CA ASN A 407 59.07 -14.33 57.81
C ASN A 407 57.97 -13.91 56.82
N ARG A 408 58.39 -13.55 55.65
CA ARG A 408 57.65 -12.77 54.61
C ARG A 408 56.46 -13.46 53.90
N LEU A 409 56.38 -14.82 53.90
CA LEU A 409 55.29 -15.53 53.23
C LEU A 409 54.07 -15.73 54.17
N ALA A 410 54.31 -16.08 55.47
CA ALA A 410 53.24 -16.24 56.43
C ALA A 410 52.50 -14.91 56.68
N ASP A 411 53.30 -13.81 56.84
CA ASP A 411 52.78 -12.47 57.06
C ASP A 411 51.98 -11.96 55.81
N ALA A 412 52.42 -12.31 54.60
CA ALA A 412 51.70 -12.00 53.37
C ALA A 412 50.38 -12.77 53.30
N CYS A 413 50.37 -14.06 53.64
CA CYS A 413 49.14 -14.86 53.65
C CYS A 413 48.14 -14.34 54.68
N ASP A 414 48.59 -13.99 55.91
CA ASP A 414 47.71 -13.47 56.95
C ASP A 414 47.17 -12.08 56.62
N SER A 415 48.01 -11.26 55.99
CA SER A 415 47.60 -9.96 55.49
C SER A 415 46.55 -10.07 54.36
N PHE A 416 46.72 -10.99 53.44
CA PHE A 416 45.73 -11.25 52.36
C PHE A 416 44.42 -11.81 52.93
N ARG A 417 44.49 -12.73 53.89
CA ARG A 417 43.32 -13.33 54.60
C ARG A 417 42.47 -12.27 55.31
N SER A 418 43.10 -11.24 55.81
CA SER A 418 42.38 -10.10 56.43
C SER A 418 41.85 -9.08 55.43
N GLY A 419 42.14 -9.25 54.14
CA GLY A 419 41.81 -8.31 53.04
C GLY A 419 40.44 -8.56 52.44
N ILE A 420 40.06 -7.60 51.58
CA ILE A 420 38.75 -7.58 50.91
C ILE A 420 38.64 -8.73 49.90
N ALA A 421 39.70 -9.04 49.16
CA ALA A 421 39.71 -10.09 48.16
C ALA A 421 39.44 -11.48 48.78
N PHE A 422 39.99 -11.77 49.98
CA PHE A 422 39.74 -13.04 50.66
C PHE A 422 38.29 -13.15 51.18
N ASN A 423 37.71 -12.07 51.69
CA ASN A 423 36.30 -12.01 52.07
C ASN A 423 35.41 -12.22 50.86
N LEU A 424 35.72 -11.57 49.74
CA LEU A 424 34.99 -11.74 48.46
C LEU A 424 35.04 -13.20 47.95
N ILE A 425 36.22 -13.88 48.09
CA ILE A 425 36.37 -15.29 47.73
C ILE A 425 35.44 -16.15 48.60
N ASN A 426 35.39 -15.88 49.88
CA ASN A 426 34.54 -16.64 50.82
C ASN A 426 33.05 -16.38 50.54
N ASP A 427 32.65 -15.14 50.27
CA ASP A 427 31.27 -14.78 49.96
C ASP A 427 30.79 -15.49 48.70
N VAL A 428 31.58 -15.45 47.60
CA VAL A 428 31.27 -16.13 46.35
C VAL A 428 31.20 -17.65 46.54
N ALA A 429 32.10 -18.23 47.35
CA ALA A 429 32.10 -19.65 47.64
C ALA A 429 30.87 -20.07 48.48
N MET A 430 30.46 -19.27 49.48
CA MET A 430 29.27 -19.52 50.29
C MET A 430 27.97 -19.39 49.51
N GLU A 431 27.90 -18.43 48.56
CA GLU A 431 26.75 -18.21 47.70
C GLU A 431 26.65 -19.21 46.55
N HIS A 432 27.61 -20.10 46.36
CA HIS A 432 27.68 -21.09 45.28
C HIS A 432 27.49 -20.46 43.88
N ARG A 433 27.95 -19.24 43.65
CA ARG A 433 27.89 -18.53 42.38
C ARG A 433 29.26 -18.36 41.74
N SER A 434 29.28 -18.08 40.48
CA SER A 434 30.51 -17.75 39.75
C SER A 434 30.96 -16.30 39.99
N PHE A 435 32.27 -16.07 39.91
CA PHE A 435 32.85 -14.73 39.96
C PHE A 435 32.47 -13.88 38.78
N LYS A 436 32.11 -12.65 39.03
CA LYS A 436 31.98 -11.64 37.96
C LYS A 436 33.36 -11.17 37.50
N PRO A 437 33.48 -10.63 36.24
CA PRO A 437 34.79 -10.19 35.74
C PRO A 437 35.50 -9.19 36.67
N ASN A 438 34.81 -8.18 37.18
CA ASN A 438 35.35 -7.18 38.08
C ASN A 438 35.77 -7.77 39.45
N GLU A 439 35.10 -8.79 39.96
CA GLU A 439 35.46 -9.50 41.20
C GLU A 439 36.75 -10.31 41.02
N ARG A 440 36.94 -10.94 39.87
CA ARG A 440 38.19 -11.62 39.50
C ARG A 440 39.37 -10.67 39.41
N ASP A 441 39.12 -9.48 38.86
CA ASP A 441 40.14 -8.44 38.74
C ASP A 441 40.63 -7.98 40.13
N VAL A 442 39.72 -7.83 41.10
CA VAL A 442 40.04 -7.49 42.48
C VAL A 442 40.94 -8.59 43.12
N VAL A 443 40.55 -9.86 42.99
CA VAL A 443 41.32 -11.00 43.53
C VAL A 443 42.71 -11.07 42.87
N THR A 444 42.78 -10.91 41.58
CA THR A 444 44.04 -10.93 40.83
C THR A 444 44.96 -9.78 41.23
N HIS A 445 44.39 -8.61 41.38
CA HIS A 445 45.13 -7.41 41.82
C HIS A 445 45.71 -7.60 43.22
N ASP A 446 44.92 -8.04 44.17
CA ASP A 446 45.33 -8.22 45.55
C ASP A 446 46.41 -9.33 45.69
N ILE A 447 46.29 -10.44 44.98
CA ILE A 447 47.35 -11.47 44.94
C ILE A 447 48.66 -10.86 44.42
N ASN A 448 48.64 -10.10 43.35
CA ASN A 448 49.85 -9.45 42.83
C ASN A 448 50.43 -8.41 43.79
N LEU A 449 49.61 -7.76 44.60
CA LEU A 449 50.00 -6.73 45.55
C LEU A 449 50.63 -7.34 46.81
N TYR A 450 49.89 -8.22 47.50
CA TYR A 450 50.31 -8.81 48.77
C TYR A 450 51.50 -9.77 48.66
N PHE A 451 51.61 -10.45 47.49
CA PHE A 451 52.69 -11.40 47.21
C PHE A 451 53.74 -10.87 46.23
N SER A 452 53.83 -9.56 46.08
CA SER A 452 54.71 -8.93 45.08
C SER A 452 56.20 -9.35 45.23
N SER A 453 56.71 -9.47 46.47
CA SER A 453 58.09 -9.91 46.74
C SER A 453 58.32 -11.38 46.40
N GLN A 454 57.35 -12.24 46.71
CA GLN A 454 57.38 -13.68 46.39
C GLN A 454 57.26 -13.93 44.91
N ILE A 455 56.40 -13.14 44.22
CA ILE A 455 56.26 -13.18 42.75
C ILE A 455 57.57 -12.76 42.04
N ALA A 456 58.24 -11.74 42.59
CA ALA A 456 59.56 -11.32 42.04
C ALA A 456 60.59 -12.44 42.16
N SER A 457 60.68 -13.04 43.36
CA SER A 457 61.59 -14.17 43.61
C SER A 457 61.31 -15.39 42.72
N LEU A 458 60.02 -15.72 42.50
CA LEU A 458 59.61 -16.83 41.65
C LEU A 458 59.91 -16.53 40.15
N ARG A 459 59.80 -15.28 39.74
CA ARG A 459 60.18 -14.86 38.36
C ARG A 459 61.67 -14.89 38.14
N ASP A 460 62.45 -14.55 39.12
CA ASP A 460 63.91 -14.63 39.04
C ASP A 460 64.39 -16.11 38.95
N GLU A 461 63.70 -17.04 39.60
CA GLU A 461 64.00 -18.48 39.53
C GLU A 461 63.49 -19.13 38.22
N ALA A 462 62.23 -18.88 37.84
CA ALA A 462 61.55 -19.59 36.74
C ALA A 462 61.62 -18.85 35.40
N GLY A 463 62.15 -17.62 35.36
CA GLY A 463 62.14 -16.77 34.18
C GLY A 463 60.73 -16.22 33.89
N LYS A 464 60.05 -16.71 32.84
CA LYS A 464 58.70 -16.24 32.49
C LYS A 464 57.61 -17.05 33.20
N LEU A 465 57.02 -16.48 34.24
CA LEU A 465 55.76 -16.95 34.85
C LEU A 465 54.57 -16.12 34.34
N GLY A 466 53.57 -16.79 33.78
CA GLY A 466 52.34 -16.17 33.35
C GLY A 466 51.41 -15.87 34.53
N GLN A 467 50.43 -15.00 34.32
CA GLN A 467 49.46 -14.64 35.36
C GLN A 467 48.70 -15.86 35.91
N GLN A 468 48.36 -16.83 35.07
CA GLN A 468 47.72 -18.08 35.47
C GLN A 468 48.64 -18.96 36.36
N ASP A 469 49.95 -18.95 36.09
CA ASP A 469 50.92 -19.66 36.91
C ASP A 469 50.96 -19.07 38.34
N ILE A 470 50.98 -17.74 38.44
CA ILE A 470 50.96 -16.98 39.70
C ILE A 470 49.67 -17.23 40.46
N MET A 471 48.53 -17.12 39.81
CA MET A 471 47.23 -17.33 40.43
C MET A 471 47.09 -18.73 41.01
N LEU A 472 47.52 -19.78 40.29
CA LEU A 472 47.46 -21.15 40.77
C LEU A 472 48.33 -21.36 41.99
N ILE A 473 49.55 -20.81 42.03
CA ILE A 473 50.50 -20.91 43.18
C ILE A 473 49.87 -20.30 44.44
N PHE A 474 49.37 -19.05 44.32
CA PHE A 474 48.93 -18.34 45.51
C PHE A 474 47.51 -18.76 45.97
N CYS A 475 46.61 -19.15 45.10
CA CYS A 475 45.36 -19.76 45.49
C CYS A 475 45.57 -21.06 46.24
N ASN A 476 46.56 -21.87 45.83
CA ASN A 476 46.89 -23.12 46.53
C ASN A 476 47.49 -22.88 47.94
N ILE A 477 48.37 -21.90 48.09
CA ILE A 477 48.94 -21.52 49.39
C ILE A 477 47.84 -21.00 50.33
N LEU A 478 46.98 -20.21 49.86
CA LEU A 478 45.87 -19.63 50.60
C LEU A 478 44.82 -20.66 51.03
N GLY A 479 44.89 -21.88 50.42
CA GLY A 479 43.95 -22.96 50.70
C GLY A 479 42.59 -22.78 50.04
N ILE A 480 42.54 -22.01 48.95
CA ILE A 480 41.31 -21.77 48.17
C ILE A 480 40.92 -23.06 47.46
N ASP A 481 39.63 -23.41 47.52
CA ASP A 481 39.12 -24.62 46.90
C ASP A 481 39.36 -24.63 45.35
N GLN A 482 39.56 -25.83 44.78
CA GLN A 482 39.90 -26.02 43.39
C GLN A 482 38.79 -25.55 42.42
N GLU A 483 37.51 -25.62 42.83
CA GLU A 483 36.42 -25.10 42.01
C GLU A 483 36.46 -23.57 41.96
N VAL A 484 36.60 -22.97 43.12
CA VAL A 484 36.72 -21.51 43.26
C VAL A 484 37.96 -21.01 42.54
N THR A 485 39.09 -21.69 42.67
CA THR A 485 40.33 -21.36 41.93
C THR A 485 40.15 -21.44 40.43
N ALA A 486 39.47 -22.49 39.91
CA ALA A 486 39.19 -22.65 38.49
C ALA A 486 38.29 -21.51 37.95
N ASP A 487 37.31 -21.07 38.72
CA ASP A 487 36.45 -19.95 38.37
C ASP A 487 37.19 -18.60 38.39
N ILE A 488 38.00 -18.33 39.40
CA ILE A 488 38.86 -17.13 39.46
C ILE A 488 39.78 -17.07 38.24
N MET A 489 40.40 -18.22 37.86
CA MET A 489 41.31 -18.32 36.72
C MET A 489 40.64 -18.42 35.37
N CYS A 490 39.31 -18.44 35.27
CA CYS A 490 38.55 -18.68 34.02
C CYS A 490 39.04 -19.96 33.30
N THR A 491 39.23 -21.06 34.01
CA THR A 491 39.80 -22.29 33.45
C THR A 491 39.11 -23.55 33.98
N SER A 492 39.36 -24.70 33.35
CA SER A 492 38.83 -25.98 33.83
C SER A 492 39.81 -26.64 34.84
N ARG A 493 39.28 -27.52 35.72
CA ARG A 493 40.12 -28.31 36.63
C ARG A 493 41.17 -29.15 35.87
N SER A 494 40.86 -29.66 34.67
CA SER A 494 41.82 -30.40 33.87
C SER A 494 42.97 -29.52 33.38
N ASN A 495 42.68 -28.29 33.01
CA ASN A 495 43.69 -27.32 32.58
C ASN A 495 44.55 -26.85 33.75
N MET A 496 43.99 -26.69 34.95
CA MET A 496 44.79 -26.40 36.16
C MET A 496 45.82 -27.49 36.45
N ARG A 497 45.48 -28.79 36.26
CA ARG A 497 46.45 -29.90 36.37
C ARG A 497 47.58 -29.77 35.37
N SER A 498 47.28 -29.37 34.16
CA SER A 498 48.29 -29.11 33.12
C SER A 498 49.20 -27.94 33.49
N ILE A 499 48.66 -26.86 34.07
CA ILE A 499 49.42 -25.71 34.56
C ILE A 499 50.32 -26.14 35.72
N LYS A 500 49.81 -26.93 36.70
CA LYS A 500 50.60 -27.47 37.80
C LYS A 500 51.76 -28.35 37.33
N SER A 501 51.51 -29.24 36.37
CA SER A 501 52.53 -30.08 35.75
C SER A 501 53.63 -29.27 35.04
N ARG A 502 53.24 -28.22 34.33
CA ARG A 502 54.19 -27.30 33.69
C ARG A 502 55.02 -26.50 34.71
N LEU A 503 54.40 -26.05 35.81
CA LEU A 503 55.10 -25.36 36.89
C LEU A 503 56.18 -26.25 37.56
N LYS A 504 55.89 -27.54 37.79
CA LYS A 504 56.81 -28.50 38.30
C LYS A 504 58.13 -28.63 37.49
N SER A 505 58.06 -28.29 36.17
CA SER A 505 59.27 -28.29 35.31
C SER A 505 59.97 -26.92 35.24
N LYS A 506 59.32 -25.85 35.75
CA LYS A 506 59.84 -24.47 35.66
C LYS A 506 60.52 -23.95 36.91
N ILE A 507 60.13 -24.47 38.08
CA ILE A 507 60.65 -24.08 39.42
C ILE A 507 61.36 -25.28 40.11
N SER A 508 62.29 -24.99 41.01
CA SER A 508 62.99 -26.05 41.74
C SER A 508 62.05 -26.93 42.53
N ALA A 509 62.49 -28.17 42.82
CA ALA A 509 61.66 -29.11 43.62
C ALA A 509 61.38 -28.57 45.05
N ASP A 510 62.36 -27.88 45.63
CA ASP A 510 62.19 -27.26 46.95
C ASP A 510 61.17 -26.11 46.90
N THR A 511 61.29 -25.23 45.92
CA THR A 511 60.34 -24.16 45.74
C THR A 511 58.95 -24.71 45.40
N PHE A 512 58.84 -25.78 44.57
CA PHE A 512 57.58 -26.42 44.29
C PHE A 512 56.90 -26.99 45.51
N SER A 513 57.69 -27.71 46.40
CA SER A 513 57.14 -28.28 47.62
C SER A 513 56.71 -27.23 48.65
N LEU A 514 57.33 -26.05 48.62
CA LEU A 514 56.96 -24.93 49.49
C LEU A 514 55.55 -24.39 49.13
N TYR A 515 55.26 -24.35 47.83
CA TYR A 515 54.03 -23.76 47.31
C TYR A 515 52.90 -24.78 47.06
N PHE A 516 53.24 -26.05 46.87
CA PHE A 516 52.28 -27.14 46.66
C PHE A 516 52.55 -28.28 47.65
N LYS A 517 52.03 -28.09 48.84
CA LYS A 517 52.06 -29.19 49.81
C LYS A 517 51.26 -30.37 49.27
N GLU A 518 51.87 -31.54 49.06
CA GLU A 518 51.18 -32.77 48.74
C GLU A 518 50.35 -33.28 49.90
#